data_e36f5d97b2439cfb80f465e247038668
#
_entry.id   e36f5d97b2439cfb80f465e247038668
#
_cell.length_a   1.000
_cell.length_b   1.000
_cell.length_c   1.000
_cell.angle_alpha   90.00
_cell.angle_beta   90.00
_cell.angle_gamma   90.00
#
_symmetry.space_group_name_H-M   'P 1'
#
loop_
_entity.id
_entity.type
_entity.pdbx_description
1 polymer ?
#
loop_
_entity_poly.entity_id
_entity_poly.type
_entity_poly.pdbx_seq_one_letter_code
_entity_poly.pdbx_strand_id
1 'polypeptide(L)'
;MRTRLKIIKFSPSMITPAVKLIEEHAYTPDSIFWVNIEPDVDKSAIHTGSIFWKAFSSRGPVVPLFTWTSATDRKGIYQPSQVGLTHPTGGAILDRLESFQVEIPKEWQLLQDHPKRGIVFCLPQVYQPEEVITFAVSVIPIVSPFKFEGSLNLFYPDLLQ
;
A
#
# COMPACT_ATOMS: atom_id res chain seq x y z
N MET A 1 9.27 9.91 -20.75
CA MET A 1 9.78 10.64 -19.58
C MET A 1 9.89 9.65 -18.42
N ARG A 2 11.07 9.45 -17.82
CA ARG A 2 11.20 8.55 -16.66
C ARG A 2 10.86 9.35 -15.41
N THR A 3 9.76 9.03 -14.76
CA THR A 3 9.41 9.60 -13.46
C THR A 3 10.52 9.24 -12.46
N ARG A 4 11.16 10.23 -11.88
CA ARG A 4 12.14 10.04 -10.81
C ARG A 4 11.38 9.71 -9.52
N LEU A 5 11.80 8.67 -8.84
CA LEU A 5 11.18 8.27 -7.57
C LEU A 5 12.02 8.76 -6.40
N LYS A 6 11.35 9.22 -5.36
CA LYS A 6 11.93 9.44 -4.04
C LYS A 6 11.58 8.27 -3.14
N ILE A 7 12.43 8.03 -2.14
CA ILE A 7 12.29 6.93 -1.18
C ILE A 7 12.39 7.49 0.23
N ILE A 8 11.45 7.11 1.08
CA ILE A 8 11.50 7.33 2.53
C ILE A 8 11.53 5.96 3.21
N LYS A 9 12.53 5.73 4.07
CA LYS A 9 12.53 4.59 4.99
C LYS A 9 11.85 4.98 6.28
N PHE A 10 10.97 4.13 6.78
CA PHE A 10 10.30 4.34 8.05
C PHE A 10 10.02 3.01 8.76
N SER A 11 9.60 3.08 10.01
CA SER A 11 9.24 1.93 10.81
C SER A 11 7.86 2.14 11.46
N PRO A 12 7.19 1.09 11.95
CA PRO A 12 5.92 1.22 12.67
C PRO A 12 5.97 2.16 13.87
N SER A 13 7.13 2.33 14.49
CA SER A 13 7.35 3.26 15.60
C SER A 13 7.66 4.70 15.16
N MET A 14 7.87 4.94 13.87
CA MET A 14 8.25 6.26 13.33
C MET A 14 7.54 6.50 11.99
N ILE A 15 6.23 6.69 12.05
CA ILE A 15 5.37 6.85 10.86
C ILE A 15 5.22 8.31 10.40
N THR A 16 5.65 9.27 11.20
CA THR A 16 5.41 10.70 10.94
C THR A 16 5.81 11.18 9.54
N PRO A 17 6.97 10.80 8.97
CA PRO A 17 7.34 11.24 7.63
C PRO A 17 6.38 10.76 6.55
N ALA A 18 5.89 9.52 6.68
CA ALA A 18 4.92 8.94 5.76
C ALA A 18 3.54 9.60 5.89
N VAL A 19 3.10 9.87 7.12
CA VAL A 19 1.83 10.57 7.40
C VAL A 19 1.84 11.97 6.79
N LYS A 20 2.90 12.74 7.01
CA LYS A 20 3.04 14.09 6.44
C LYS A 20 2.96 14.10 4.92
N LEU A 21 3.58 13.14 4.27
CA LEU A 21 3.55 13.05 2.81
C LEU A 21 2.12 12.86 2.28
N ILE A 22 1.32 12.00 2.92
CA ILE A 22 -0.08 11.81 2.56
C ILE A 22 -0.89 13.07 2.84
N GLU A 23 -0.68 13.72 4.00
CA GLU A 23 -1.35 14.95 4.37
C GLU A 23 -1.12 16.06 3.35
N GLU A 24 0.14 16.26 2.93
CA GLU A 24 0.53 17.29 1.95
C GLU A 24 -0.08 17.05 0.55
N HIS A 25 -0.37 15.80 0.21
CA HIS A 25 -0.83 15.40 -1.13
C HIS A 25 -2.23 14.77 -1.13
N ALA A 26 -3.01 14.94 -0.06
CA ALA A 26 -4.33 14.32 0.08
C ALA A 26 -5.28 14.65 -1.09
N TYR A 27 -5.14 15.83 -1.66
CA TYR A 27 -5.82 16.25 -2.87
C TYR A 27 -4.83 16.87 -3.87
N THR A 28 -4.86 16.40 -5.12
CA THR A 28 -4.05 16.92 -6.22
C THR A 28 -4.93 17.16 -7.44
N PRO A 29 -5.09 18.43 -7.90
CA PRO A 29 -5.90 18.71 -9.06
C PRO A 29 -5.27 18.12 -10.33
N ASP A 30 -6.12 17.67 -11.26
CA ASP A 30 -5.76 17.21 -12.61
C ASP A 30 -4.82 16.01 -12.73
N SER A 31 -4.24 15.55 -11.63
CA SER A 31 -3.32 14.40 -11.63
C SER A 31 -3.47 13.58 -10.35
N ILE A 32 -3.15 12.30 -10.42
CA ILE A 32 -3.13 11.42 -9.25
C ILE A 32 -1.72 11.40 -8.68
N PHE A 33 -1.56 11.81 -7.43
CA PHE A 33 -0.37 11.52 -6.65
C PHE A 33 -0.52 10.13 -6.03
N TRP A 34 0.56 9.37 -5.98
CA TRP A 34 0.54 8.04 -5.42
C TRP A 34 1.75 7.77 -4.52
N VAL A 35 1.53 6.88 -3.58
CA VAL A 35 2.53 6.38 -2.65
C VAL A 35 2.47 4.86 -2.67
N ASN A 36 3.62 4.22 -2.83
CA ASN A 36 3.79 2.78 -2.70
C ASN A 36 4.61 2.45 -1.46
N ILE A 37 4.15 1.52 -0.65
CA ILE A 37 4.83 1.05 0.56
C ILE A 37 5.06 -0.45 0.44
N GLU A 38 6.29 -0.87 0.66
CA GLU A 38 6.68 -2.28 0.66
C GLU A 38 7.63 -2.58 1.82
N PRO A 39 7.76 -3.86 2.24
CA PRO A 39 8.78 -4.26 3.21
C PRO A 39 10.19 -3.92 2.69
N ASP A 40 11.05 -3.44 3.59
CA ASP A 40 12.47 -3.26 3.28
C ASP A 40 13.19 -4.62 3.37
N VAL A 41 13.21 -5.31 2.25
CA VAL A 41 13.81 -6.65 2.13
C VAL A 41 14.74 -6.72 0.93
N ASP A 42 15.75 -7.57 1.01
CA ASP A 42 16.61 -7.86 -0.12
C ASP A 42 15.86 -8.69 -1.16
N LYS A 43 15.38 -8.04 -2.21
CA LYS A 43 14.67 -8.70 -3.32
C LYS A 43 15.50 -9.75 -4.04
N SER A 44 16.84 -9.62 -4.05
CA SER A 44 17.73 -10.61 -4.67
C SER A 44 17.74 -11.91 -3.87
N ALA A 45 17.69 -11.85 -2.54
CA ALA A 45 17.58 -13.03 -1.68
C ALA A 45 16.24 -13.76 -1.84
N ILE A 46 15.18 -13.02 -2.18
CA ILE A 46 13.84 -13.58 -2.43
C ILE A 46 13.81 -14.34 -3.75
N HIS A 47 14.51 -13.88 -4.78
CA HIS A 47 14.49 -14.48 -6.13
C HIS A 47 15.41 -15.69 -6.29
N THR A 48 16.38 -15.92 -5.41
CA THR A 48 17.42 -16.96 -5.55
C THR A 48 17.05 -18.32 -4.96
N GLY A 49 15.92 -18.46 -4.29
CA GLY A 49 15.69 -19.67 -3.50
C GLY A 49 14.40 -20.42 -3.77
N SER A 50 14.29 -21.21 -4.81
CA SER A 50 13.40 -22.36 -4.89
C SER A 50 12.10 -22.22 -5.71
N ILE A 51 11.66 -23.37 -6.22
CA ILE A 51 10.33 -23.74 -6.76
C ILE A 51 9.15 -23.11 -5.97
N PHE A 52 9.34 -22.85 -4.68
CA PHE A 52 8.36 -22.18 -3.81
C PHE A 52 7.99 -20.77 -4.30
N TRP A 53 8.95 -20.00 -4.75
CA TRP A 53 8.73 -18.62 -5.22
C TRP A 53 8.06 -18.54 -6.59
N LYS A 54 8.29 -19.54 -7.46
CA LYS A 54 7.55 -19.64 -8.72
C LYS A 54 6.05 -19.91 -8.49
N ALA A 55 5.71 -20.66 -7.45
CA ALA A 55 4.33 -20.88 -7.06
C ALA A 55 3.66 -19.60 -6.53
N PHE A 56 4.40 -18.75 -5.82
CA PHE A 56 3.90 -17.44 -5.36
C PHE A 56 3.75 -16.43 -6.50
N SER A 57 4.66 -16.39 -7.45
CA SER A 57 4.58 -15.47 -8.58
C SER A 57 3.35 -15.68 -9.48
N SER A 58 2.79 -16.89 -9.48
CA SER A 58 1.52 -17.18 -10.17
C SER A 58 0.28 -16.68 -9.40
N ARG A 59 0.42 -16.30 -8.14
CA ARG A 59 -0.65 -15.89 -7.23
C ARG A 59 -0.68 -14.39 -6.93
N GLY A 60 0.29 -13.64 -7.41
CA GLY A 60 0.43 -12.22 -7.16
C GLY A 60 1.91 -11.83 -6.98
N PRO A 61 2.22 -10.57 -6.63
CA PRO A 61 3.59 -10.15 -6.38
C PRO A 61 4.16 -10.87 -5.17
N VAL A 62 5.44 -11.28 -5.25
CA VAL A 62 6.15 -11.96 -4.15
C VAL A 62 6.26 -11.06 -2.92
N VAL A 63 6.47 -9.78 -3.14
CA VAL A 63 6.52 -8.75 -2.09
C VAL A 63 5.18 -8.04 -2.05
N PRO A 64 4.52 -7.97 -0.88
CA PRO A 64 3.29 -7.18 -0.77
C PRO A 64 3.55 -5.72 -1.11
N LEU A 65 2.61 -5.13 -1.82
CA LEU A 65 2.67 -3.72 -2.20
C LEU A 65 1.40 -3.02 -1.75
N PHE A 66 1.54 -2.13 -0.79
CA PHE A 66 0.49 -1.21 -0.40
C PHE A 66 0.57 0.05 -1.25
N THR A 67 -0.54 0.49 -1.80
CA THR A 67 -0.63 1.71 -2.60
C THR A 67 -1.70 2.62 -2.03
N TRP A 68 -1.38 3.89 -1.85
CA TRP A 68 -2.34 4.94 -1.63
C TRP A 68 -2.33 5.91 -2.81
N THR A 69 -3.50 6.41 -3.19
CA THR A 69 -3.66 7.43 -4.23
C THR A 69 -4.42 8.63 -3.70
N SER A 70 -3.98 9.83 -4.07
CA SER A 70 -4.66 11.07 -3.70
C SER A 70 -6.06 11.15 -4.29
N ALA A 71 -6.93 11.93 -3.64
CA ALA A 71 -8.11 12.42 -4.31
C ALA A 71 -7.72 13.42 -5.41
N THR A 72 -8.51 13.47 -6.47
CA THR A 72 -8.28 14.37 -7.60
C THR A 72 -9.59 14.77 -8.26
N ASP A 73 -9.59 15.93 -8.91
CA ASP A 73 -10.62 16.31 -9.87
C ASP A 73 -10.05 16.18 -11.28
N ARG A 74 -10.64 15.33 -12.07
CA ARG A 74 -10.24 15.15 -13.46
C ARG A 74 -11.40 15.46 -14.38
N LYS A 75 -11.26 16.50 -15.20
CA LYS A 75 -12.31 16.99 -16.10
C LYS A 75 -13.65 17.29 -15.37
N GLY A 76 -13.56 17.86 -14.17
CA GLY A 76 -14.74 18.16 -13.35
C GLY A 76 -15.39 16.96 -12.66
N ILE A 77 -14.73 15.77 -12.68
CA ILE A 77 -15.21 14.57 -12.00
C ILE A 77 -14.30 14.30 -10.81
N TYR A 78 -14.86 14.40 -9.62
CA TYR A 78 -14.15 14.05 -8.38
C TYR A 78 -13.87 12.55 -8.30
N GLN A 79 -12.63 12.21 -8.01
CA GLN A 79 -12.18 10.85 -7.75
C GLN A 79 -11.64 10.79 -6.31
N PRO A 80 -12.23 9.98 -5.44
CA PRO A 80 -11.77 9.87 -4.05
C PRO A 80 -10.41 9.17 -3.95
N SER A 81 -9.73 9.43 -2.84
CA SER A 81 -8.55 8.66 -2.45
C SER A 81 -8.87 7.17 -2.32
N GLN A 82 -7.91 6.35 -2.64
CA GLN A 82 -8.02 4.90 -2.51
C GLN A 82 -6.78 4.32 -1.83
N VAL A 83 -6.96 3.19 -1.16
CA VAL A 83 -5.88 2.32 -0.72
C VAL A 83 -6.05 0.95 -1.34
N GLY A 84 -4.94 0.36 -1.73
CA GLY A 84 -4.90 -0.99 -2.26
C GLY A 84 -3.72 -1.77 -1.69
N LEU A 85 -3.88 -3.08 -1.59
CA LEU A 85 -2.82 -3.99 -1.17
C LEU A 85 -2.82 -5.20 -2.10
N THR A 86 -1.76 -5.33 -2.88
CA THR A 86 -1.47 -6.56 -3.62
C THR A 86 -0.60 -7.47 -2.77
N HIS A 87 -0.83 -8.77 -2.82
CA HIS A 87 -0.21 -9.72 -1.90
C HIS A 87 -0.11 -11.12 -2.51
N PRO A 88 0.85 -11.96 -2.05
CA PRO A 88 1.10 -13.28 -2.61
C PRO A 88 0.29 -14.40 -1.95
N THR A 89 -0.73 -14.10 -1.13
CA THR A 89 -1.45 -15.15 -0.35
C THR A 89 -2.30 -16.07 -1.23
N GLY A 90 -2.68 -15.63 -2.44
CA GLY A 90 -3.47 -16.41 -3.38
C GLY A 90 -4.94 -16.56 -3.02
N GLY A 91 -5.44 -15.81 -2.03
CA GLY A 91 -6.83 -15.80 -1.58
C GLY A 91 -7.34 -14.39 -1.27
N ALA A 92 -8.63 -14.23 -1.06
CA ALA A 92 -9.22 -13.06 -0.44
C ALA A 92 -8.71 -12.94 1.01
N ILE A 93 -8.49 -11.73 1.49
CA ILE A 93 -7.80 -11.52 2.78
C ILE A 93 -8.63 -10.82 3.85
N LEU A 94 -9.84 -10.35 3.53
CA LEU A 94 -10.66 -9.62 4.50
C LEU A 94 -10.85 -10.41 5.80
N ASP A 95 -11.29 -11.68 5.70
CA ASP A 95 -11.48 -12.55 6.88
C ASP A 95 -10.16 -12.77 7.65
N ARG A 96 -9.04 -12.84 6.92
CA ARG A 96 -7.72 -12.97 7.55
C ARG A 96 -7.35 -11.70 8.32
N LEU A 97 -7.59 -10.52 7.75
CA LEU A 97 -7.34 -9.26 8.44
C LEU A 97 -8.20 -9.14 9.70
N GLU A 98 -9.47 -9.52 9.62
CA GLU A 98 -10.37 -9.56 10.78
C GLU A 98 -9.90 -10.54 11.85
N SER A 99 -9.40 -11.72 11.46
CA SER A 99 -8.87 -12.72 12.41
C SER A 99 -7.61 -12.25 13.15
N PHE A 100 -6.83 -11.36 12.53
CA PHE A 100 -5.69 -10.69 13.16
C PHE A 100 -6.07 -9.37 13.85
N GLN A 101 -7.38 -9.09 13.97
CA GLN A 101 -7.90 -7.87 14.62
C GLN A 101 -7.37 -6.57 14.01
N VAL A 102 -7.16 -6.56 12.70
CA VAL A 102 -6.80 -5.33 12.00
C VAL A 102 -8.01 -4.41 11.98
N GLU A 103 -7.84 -3.21 12.51
CA GLU A 103 -8.88 -2.18 12.47
C GLU A 103 -8.95 -1.58 11.06
N ILE A 104 -10.09 -1.79 10.41
CA ILE A 104 -10.45 -1.13 9.17
C ILE A 104 -11.39 0.01 9.52
N PRO A 105 -11.06 1.28 9.19
CA PRO A 105 -11.95 2.39 9.49
C PRO A 105 -13.34 2.17 8.87
N LYS A 106 -14.39 2.40 9.66
CA LYS A 106 -15.78 2.09 9.28
C LYS A 106 -16.27 2.82 8.03
N GLU A 107 -15.70 4.00 7.79
CA GLU A 107 -16.03 4.87 6.67
C GLU A 107 -15.35 4.45 5.36
N TRP A 108 -14.40 3.51 5.43
CA TRP A 108 -13.73 2.98 4.24
C TRP A 108 -14.64 1.97 3.54
N GLN A 109 -14.89 2.20 2.28
CA GLN A 109 -15.72 1.33 1.47
C GLN A 109 -14.88 0.27 0.76
N LEU A 110 -15.14 -1.00 1.05
CA LEU A 110 -14.52 -2.11 0.33
C LEU A 110 -14.99 -2.11 -1.13
N LEU A 111 -14.07 -1.97 -2.07
CA LEU A 111 -14.33 -2.05 -3.50
C LEU A 111 -13.99 -3.42 -4.09
N GLN A 112 -12.98 -4.07 -3.54
CA GLN A 112 -12.46 -5.33 -4.05
C GLN A 112 -11.74 -6.11 -2.95
N ASP A 113 -11.93 -7.42 -2.94
CA ASP A 113 -11.08 -8.38 -2.24
C ASP A 113 -10.87 -9.60 -3.14
N HIS A 114 -9.80 -9.56 -3.93
CA HIS A 114 -9.57 -10.52 -5.01
C HIS A 114 -8.23 -11.25 -4.83
N PRO A 115 -8.17 -12.58 -5.00
CA PRO A 115 -6.97 -13.38 -4.77
C PRO A 115 -5.71 -12.93 -5.53
N LYS A 116 -5.88 -12.38 -6.73
CA LYS A 116 -4.75 -11.96 -7.59
C LYS A 116 -4.58 -10.45 -7.69
N ARG A 117 -5.69 -9.71 -7.57
CA ARG A 117 -5.68 -8.23 -7.73
C ARG A 117 -5.61 -7.49 -6.41
N GLY A 118 -5.71 -8.23 -5.30
CA GLY A 118 -5.61 -7.69 -3.97
C GLY A 118 -6.90 -7.07 -3.44
N ILE A 119 -6.78 -6.43 -2.27
CA ILE A 119 -7.86 -5.72 -1.60
C ILE A 119 -7.77 -4.23 -1.90
N VAL A 120 -8.91 -3.58 -2.12
CA VAL A 120 -9.01 -2.14 -2.42
C VAL A 120 -10.14 -1.52 -1.62
N PHE A 121 -9.86 -0.39 -0.99
CA PHE A 121 -10.84 0.45 -0.32
C PHE A 121 -10.90 1.84 -0.95
N CYS A 122 -12.09 2.39 -1.03
CA CYS A 122 -12.33 3.81 -1.29
C CYS A 122 -12.40 4.55 0.05
N LEU A 123 -11.68 5.64 0.16
CA LEU A 123 -11.67 6.47 1.36
C LEU A 123 -12.76 7.55 1.28
N PRO A 124 -13.32 7.98 2.42
CA PRO A 124 -14.22 9.13 2.45
C PRO A 124 -13.47 10.40 2.04
N GLN A 125 -14.23 11.46 1.71
CA GLN A 125 -13.64 12.74 1.33
C GLN A 125 -12.75 13.34 2.43
N VAL A 126 -13.10 13.09 3.69
CA VAL A 126 -12.31 13.48 4.87
C VAL A 126 -11.91 12.21 5.61
N TYR A 127 -10.61 11.98 5.75
CA TYR A 127 -10.02 10.86 6.48
C TYR A 127 -8.74 11.32 7.17
N GLN A 128 -8.25 10.53 8.12
CA GLN A 128 -7.00 10.82 8.80
C GLN A 128 -5.84 10.14 8.06
N PRO A 129 -4.82 10.88 7.59
CA PRO A 129 -3.63 10.30 6.94
C PRO A 129 -2.94 9.24 7.80
N GLU A 130 -2.97 9.41 9.13
CA GLU A 130 -2.41 8.44 10.07
C GLU A 130 -3.09 7.07 9.99
N GLU A 131 -4.41 7.00 9.76
CA GLU A 131 -5.15 5.74 9.60
C GLU A 131 -4.63 4.97 8.38
N VAL A 132 -4.29 5.67 7.30
CA VAL A 132 -3.75 5.06 6.07
C VAL A 132 -2.42 4.37 6.36
N ILE A 133 -1.50 5.06 7.02
CA ILE A 133 -0.18 4.51 7.34
C ILE A 133 -0.28 3.42 8.42
N THR A 134 -1.10 3.60 9.43
CA THR A 134 -1.35 2.59 10.46
C THR A 134 -1.91 1.31 9.85
N PHE A 135 -2.84 1.43 8.91
CA PHE A 135 -3.36 0.28 8.18
C PHE A 135 -2.25 -0.42 7.38
N ALA A 136 -1.43 0.34 6.64
CA ALA A 136 -0.32 -0.23 5.86
C ALA A 136 0.66 -1.02 6.75
N VAL A 137 1.11 -0.45 7.87
CA VAL A 137 2.06 -1.12 8.78
C VAL A 137 1.45 -2.34 9.48
N SER A 138 0.13 -2.38 9.62
CA SER A 138 -0.60 -3.50 10.23
C SER A 138 -0.79 -4.66 9.25
N VAL A 139 -1.11 -4.38 7.98
CA VAL A 139 -1.47 -5.43 7.01
C VAL A 139 -0.27 -6.05 6.31
N ILE A 140 0.78 -5.30 6.03
CA ILE A 140 1.96 -5.79 5.31
C ILE A 140 2.58 -7.02 5.99
N PRO A 141 2.82 -7.05 7.33
CA PRO A 141 3.35 -8.24 8.00
C PRO A 141 2.45 -9.48 7.89
N ILE A 142 1.13 -9.28 7.91
CA ILE A 142 0.14 -10.36 7.88
C ILE A 142 0.15 -11.11 6.54
N VAL A 143 0.41 -10.40 5.45
CA VAL A 143 0.40 -10.96 4.10
C VAL A 143 1.79 -11.22 3.52
N SER A 144 2.84 -10.85 4.24
CA SER A 144 4.22 -11.12 3.83
C SER A 144 4.56 -12.59 4.00
N PRO A 145 5.10 -13.26 2.96
CA PRO A 145 5.48 -14.67 3.04
C PRO A 145 6.83 -14.89 3.72
N PHE A 146 7.49 -13.83 4.14
CA PHE A 146 8.82 -13.84 4.77
C PHE A 146 8.81 -12.95 6.01
N LYS A 147 9.78 -13.18 6.89
CA LYS A 147 10.02 -12.28 8.04
C LYS A 147 10.88 -11.10 7.60
N PHE A 148 10.55 -9.91 8.10
CA PHE A 148 11.37 -8.72 7.96
C PHE A 148 11.38 -7.95 9.30
N GLU A 149 12.34 -7.05 9.48
CA GLU A 149 12.57 -6.37 10.76
C GLU A 149 11.59 -5.21 11.06
N GLY A 150 10.52 -5.08 10.29
CA GLY A 150 9.51 -4.04 10.43
C GLY A 150 9.85 -2.74 9.71
N SER A 151 11.05 -2.61 9.12
CA SER A 151 11.41 -1.47 8.28
C SER A 151 10.67 -1.52 6.94
N LEU A 152 10.15 -0.37 6.52
CA LEU A 152 9.36 -0.21 5.31
C LEU A 152 9.98 0.85 4.41
N ASN A 153 9.87 0.64 3.10
CA ASN A 153 10.22 1.63 2.08
C ASN A 153 8.94 2.23 1.51
N LEU A 154 8.89 3.55 1.47
CA LEU A 154 7.84 4.31 0.82
C LEU A 154 8.42 4.99 -0.42
N PHE A 155 7.80 4.74 -1.55
CA PHE A 155 8.18 5.30 -2.86
C PHE A 155 7.10 6.26 -3.33
N TYR A 156 7.51 7.40 -3.90
CA TYR A 156 6.59 8.38 -4.46
C TYR A 156 7.24 9.16 -5.61
N PRO A 157 6.44 9.75 -6.53
CA PRO A 157 6.97 10.50 -7.65
C PRO A 157 7.62 11.81 -7.19
N ASP A 158 8.78 12.15 -7.79
CA ASP A 158 9.39 13.46 -7.62
C ASP A 158 8.65 14.48 -8.47
N LEU A 159 7.92 15.39 -7.83
CA LEU A 159 7.14 16.44 -8.49
C LEU A 159 7.97 17.66 -8.91
N LEU A 160 9.27 17.68 -8.64
CA LEU A 160 10.17 18.75 -9.04
C LEU A 160 10.61 18.58 -10.49
N GLN A 161 9.70 18.77 -11.41
CA GLN A 161 9.99 18.98 -12.84
C GLN A 161 9.21 20.17 -13.36
#